data_79359cb8c698f2e77de36f27791253c1
#
_entry.id   79359cb8c698f2e77de36f27791253c1
#
_cell.length_a   1.000
_cell.length_b   1.000
_cell.length_c   1.000
_cell.angle_alpha   90.00
_cell.angle_beta   90.00
_cell.angle_gamma   90.00
#
_symmetry.space_group_name_H-M   'P 1'
#
loop_
_entity.id
_entity.type
_entity.pdbx_description
1 polymer ?
#
loop_
_entity_poly.entity_id
_entity_poly.type
_entity_poly.pdbx_seq_one_letter_code
_entity_poly.pdbx_strand_id
1 'polypeptide(L)'
;MYTIKEVAEKMDISEHTLRFWAKSGFFPFLTRNDNNVRMFSENDLNWVRIVKCLRSVGTQTKDVKRYVDLCIIGDSTIKERYQIILDTKTKALEKMDELKKQLEKDKSI
;
A
#
# COMPACT_ATOMS: atom_id res chain seq x y z
N MET A 1 3.56 -19.11 -6.72
CA MET A 1 2.26 -18.42 -6.66
C MET A 1 1.61 -18.62 -5.30
N TYR A 2 0.91 -17.60 -4.82
CA TYR A 2 0.30 -17.60 -3.50
C TYR A 2 -1.19 -17.33 -3.59
N THR A 3 -1.97 -17.99 -2.74
CA THR A 3 -3.40 -17.67 -2.58
C THR A 3 -3.54 -16.40 -1.72
N ILE A 4 -4.73 -15.80 -1.74
CA ILE A 4 -5.01 -14.62 -0.90
C ILE A 4 -4.83 -14.96 0.60
N LYS A 5 -5.19 -16.15 1.01
CA LYS A 5 -5.03 -16.62 2.39
C LYS A 5 -3.56 -16.67 2.81
N GLU A 6 -2.73 -17.23 1.93
CA GLU A 6 -1.28 -17.32 2.16
C GLU A 6 -0.64 -15.92 2.24
N VAL A 7 -1.04 -14.99 1.36
CA VAL A 7 -0.56 -13.62 1.38
C VAL A 7 -1.00 -12.90 2.66
N ALA A 8 -2.25 -13.09 3.07
CA ALA A 8 -2.77 -12.49 4.30
C ALA A 8 -1.94 -12.90 5.51
N GLU A 9 -1.64 -14.18 5.63
CA GLU A 9 -0.81 -14.71 6.72
C GLU A 9 0.63 -14.18 6.63
N LYS A 10 1.23 -14.24 5.45
CA LYS A 10 2.63 -13.83 5.22
C LYS A 10 2.85 -12.34 5.45
N MET A 11 1.89 -11.51 5.08
CA MET A 11 2.02 -10.06 5.12
C MET A 11 1.33 -9.41 6.32
N ASP A 12 0.70 -10.20 7.17
CA ASP A 12 -0.06 -9.73 8.32
C ASP A 12 -1.13 -8.70 7.93
N ILE A 13 -1.95 -9.08 6.96
CA ILE A 13 -3.05 -8.26 6.44
C ILE A 13 -4.29 -9.15 6.37
N SER A 14 -5.48 -8.61 6.69
CA SER A 14 -6.70 -9.39 6.59
C SER A 14 -7.03 -9.72 5.13
N GLU A 15 -7.65 -10.88 4.89
CA GLU A 15 -8.13 -11.25 3.56
C GLU A 15 -9.12 -10.21 3.03
N HIS A 16 -9.97 -9.67 3.90
CA HIS A 16 -10.93 -8.63 3.54
C HIS A 16 -10.24 -7.40 2.97
N THR A 17 -9.18 -6.93 3.63
CA THR A 17 -8.39 -5.78 3.16
C THR A 17 -7.73 -6.08 1.82
N LEU A 18 -7.14 -7.26 1.65
CA LEU A 18 -6.52 -7.66 0.39
C LEU A 18 -7.53 -7.71 -0.76
N ARG A 19 -8.74 -8.24 -0.51
CA ARG A 19 -9.80 -8.25 -1.52
C ARG A 19 -10.22 -6.85 -1.91
N PHE A 20 -10.35 -5.96 -0.95
CA PHE A 20 -10.66 -4.56 -1.20
C PHE A 20 -9.58 -3.90 -2.06
N TRP A 21 -8.31 -4.10 -1.72
CA TRP A 21 -7.19 -3.55 -2.50
C TRP A 21 -7.15 -4.11 -3.92
N ALA A 22 -7.41 -5.39 -4.09
CA ALA A 22 -7.47 -6.01 -5.42
C ALA A 22 -8.59 -5.40 -6.26
N LYS A 23 -9.77 -5.20 -5.69
CA LYS A 23 -10.89 -4.55 -6.37
C LYS A 23 -10.61 -3.08 -6.67
N SER A 24 -9.81 -2.42 -5.85
CA SER A 24 -9.42 -1.03 -6.04
C SER A 24 -8.40 -0.83 -7.17
N GLY A 25 -7.89 -1.93 -7.75
CA GLY A 25 -6.94 -1.87 -8.85
C GLY A 25 -5.50 -1.64 -8.40
N PHE A 26 -5.17 -1.97 -7.15
CA PHE A 26 -3.81 -1.78 -6.62
C PHE A 26 -2.82 -2.86 -7.08
N PHE A 27 -3.32 -3.96 -7.62
CA PHE A 27 -2.50 -5.09 -8.07
C PHE A 27 -2.78 -5.36 -9.56
N PRO A 28 -2.20 -4.54 -10.47
CA PRO A 28 -2.59 -4.57 -11.88
C PRO A 28 -2.25 -5.84 -12.63
N PHE A 29 -1.30 -6.62 -12.12
CA PHE A 29 -0.82 -7.83 -12.80
C PHE A 29 -1.35 -9.12 -12.18
N LEU A 30 -2.32 -9.01 -11.28
CA LEU A 30 -2.91 -10.16 -10.61
C LEU A 30 -3.58 -11.07 -11.62
N THR A 31 -3.28 -12.38 -11.57
CA THR A 31 -3.88 -13.39 -12.45
C THR A 31 -4.82 -14.30 -11.67
N ARG A 32 -5.56 -15.15 -12.39
CA ARG A 32 -6.42 -16.16 -11.80
C ARG A 32 -5.99 -17.54 -12.30
N ASN A 33 -6.13 -18.56 -11.44
CA ASN A 33 -5.85 -19.92 -11.82
C ASN A 33 -7.05 -20.52 -12.59
N ASP A 34 -6.95 -21.80 -12.96
CA ASP A 34 -7.99 -22.52 -13.70
C ASP A 34 -9.34 -22.57 -12.99
N ASN A 35 -9.33 -22.42 -11.65
CA ASN A 35 -10.53 -22.38 -10.82
C ASN A 35 -11.04 -20.95 -10.59
N ASN A 36 -10.55 -19.97 -11.36
CA ASN A 36 -10.91 -18.57 -11.26
C ASN A 36 -10.56 -17.93 -9.91
N VAL A 37 -9.56 -18.47 -9.23
CA VAL A 37 -9.07 -17.95 -7.95
C VAL A 37 -7.87 -17.01 -8.20
N ARG A 38 -7.86 -15.85 -7.55
CA ARG A 38 -6.76 -14.87 -7.64
C ARG A 38 -5.48 -15.49 -7.09
N MET A 39 -4.39 -15.36 -7.87
CA MET A 39 -3.07 -15.86 -7.49
C MET A 39 -2.06 -14.72 -7.49
N PHE A 40 -1.23 -14.67 -6.46
CA PHE A 40 -0.22 -13.64 -6.28
C PHE A 40 1.17 -14.20 -6.63
N SER A 41 1.88 -13.52 -7.52
CA SER A 41 3.29 -13.82 -7.81
C SER A 41 4.20 -13.15 -6.79
N GLU A 42 5.50 -13.45 -6.85
CA GLU A 42 6.49 -12.73 -6.03
C GLU A 42 6.47 -11.22 -6.33
N ASN A 43 6.29 -10.84 -7.59
CA ASN A 43 6.18 -9.43 -7.96
C ASN A 43 4.92 -8.78 -7.35
N ASP A 44 3.81 -9.51 -7.32
CA ASP A 44 2.57 -9.04 -6.70
C ASP A 44 2.76 -8.81 -5.19
N LEU A 45 3.56 -9.63 -4.52
CA LEU A 45 3.89 -9.42 -3.11
C LEU A 45 4.61 -8.09 -2.90
N ASN A 46 5.46 -7.67 -3.83
CA ASN A 46 6.10 -6.36 -3.76
C ASN A 46 5.07 -5.23 -3.84
N TRP A 47 4.06 -5.36 -4.69
CA TRP A 47 2.95 -4.41 -4.77
C TRP A 47 2.17 -4.36 -3.45
N VAL A 48 1.92 -5.52 -2.83
CA VAL A 48 1.25 -5.59 -1.53
C VAL A 48 2.05 -4.82 -0.48
N ARG A 49 3.37 -4.99 -0.45
CA ARG A 49 4.26 -4.28 0.49
C ARG A 49 4.18 -2.77 0.30
N ILE A 50 4.23 -2.30 -0.94
CA ILE A 50 4.14 -0.87 -1.28
C ILE A 50 2.81 -0.30 -0.82
N VAL A 51 1.71 -0.95 -1.14
CA VAL A 51 0.36 -0.51 -0.76
C VAL A 51 0.21 -0.49 0.76
N LYS A 52 0.68 -1.53 1.44
CA LYS A 52 0.65 -1.60 2.91
C LYS A 52 1.41 -0.43 3.52
N CYS A 53 2.60 -0.13 3.02
CA CYS A 53 3.42 0.99 3.48
C CYS A 53 2.70 2.33 3.30
N LEU A 54 2.20 2.59 2.10
CA LEU A 54 1.50 3.85 1.80
C LEU A 54 0.26 4.01 2.68
N ARG A 55 -0.52 2.95 2.85
CA ARG A 55 -1.73 3.00 3.69
C ARG A 55 -1.40 3.18 5.17
N SER A 56 -0.32 2.58 5.65
CA SER A 56 0.07 2.68 7.06
C SER A 56 0.43 4.10 7.49
N VAL A 57 0.91 4.92 6.56
CA VAL A 57 1.24 6.33 6.84
C VAL A 57 0.09 7.27 6.47
N GLY A 58 -1.08 6.74 6.13
CA GLY A 58 -2.28 7.53 5.90
C GLY A 58 -2.50 8.03 4.48
N THR A 59 -1.77 7.50 3.50
CA THR A 59 -1.99 7.85 2.09
C THR A 59 -3.41 7.44 1.68
N GLN A 60 -4.16 8.36 1.09
CA GLN A 60 -5.53 8.09 0.69
C GLN A 60 -5.58 7.08 -0.46
N THR A 61 -6.66 6.31 -0.51
CA THR A 61 -6.88 5.28 -1.52
C THR A 61 -6.70 5.80 -2.95
N LYS A 62 -7.20 7.00 -3.25
CA LYS A 62 -7.06 7.63 -4.58
C LYS A 62 -5.60 7.89 -4.95
N ASP A 63 -4.78 8.26 -3.98
CA ASP A 63 -3.36 8.55 -4.21
C ASP A 63 -2.54 7.27 -4.36
N VAL A 64 -2.93 6.21 -3.65
CA VAL A 64 -2.35 4.87 -3.84
C VAL A 64 -2.61 4.38 -5.27
N LYS A 65 -3.85 4.51 -5.73
CA LYS A 65 -4.23 4.13 -7.11
C LYS A 65 -3.46 4.94 -8.14
N ARG A 66 -3.32 6.24 -7.93
CA ARG A 66 -2.54 7.12 -8.80
C ARG A 66 -1.09 6.66 -8.88
N TYR A 67 -0.46 6.35 -7.75
CA TYR A 67 0.92 5.85 -7.72
C TYR A 67 1.06 4.55 -8.52
N VAL A 68 0.15 3.61 -8.34
CA VAL A 68 0.14 2.34 -9.08
C VAL A 68 0.01 2.60 -10.58
N ASP A 69 -0.92 3.44 -10.99
CA ASP A 69 -1.15 3.77 -12.40
C ASP A 69 0.07 4.42 -13.03
N LEU A 70 0.74 5.33 -12.32
CA LEU A 70 1.97 5.97 -12.78
C LEU A 70 3.11 4.96 -12.97
N CYS A 71 3.21 3.97 -12.07
CA CYS A 71 4.21 2.91 -12.21
C CYS A 71 3.98 2.06 -13.47
N ILE A 72 2.72 1.83 -13.83
CA ILE A 72 2.38 1.08 -15.05
C ILE A 72 2.80 1.86 -16.29
N ILE A 73 2.61 3.17 -16.31
CA ILE A 73 3.02 4.03 -17.43
C ILE A 73 4.54 3.97 -17.62
N GLY A 74 5.30 3.90 -16.52
CA GLY A 74 6.73 3.65 -16.57
C GLY A 74 7.61 4.89 -16.34
N ASP A 75 8.79 4.90 -16.96
CA ASP A 75 9.88 5.83 -16.64
C ASP A 75 9.53 7.31 -16.84
N SER A 76 8.60 7.63 -17.74
CA SER A 76 8.17 9.01 -17.95
C SER A 76 7.50 9.65 -16.74
N THR A 77 7.10 8.83 -15.76
CA THR A 77 6.38 9.27 -14.56
C THR A 77 7.24 9.32 -13.30
N ILE A 78 8.55 9.14 -13.42
CA ILE A 78 9.46 9.07 -12.25
C ILE A 78 9.33 10.31 -11.37
N LYS A 79 9.26 11.51 -11.95
CA LYS A 79 9.13 12.76 -11.19
C LYS A 79 7.85 12.81 -10.38
N GLU A 80 6.72 12.40 -10.98
CA GLU A 80 5.42 12.39 -10.33
C GLU A 80 5.39 11.37 -9.20
N ARG A 81 5.93 10.17 -9.45
CA ARG A 81 6.03 9.11 -8.42
C ARG A 81 6.89 9.56 -7.25
N TYR A 82 8.01 10.21 -7.54
CA TYR A 82 8.90 10.75 -6.52
C TYR A 82 8.18 11.78 -5.66
N GLN A 83 7.37 12.65 -6.27
CA GLN A 83 6.60 13.64 -5.52
C GLN A 83 5.60 12.99 -4.57
N ILE A 84 4.93 11.93 -5.00
CA ILE A 84 4.00 11.18 -4.15
C ILE A 84 4.74 10.59 -2.93
N ILE A 85 5.92 10.03 -3.14
CA ILE A 85 6.75 9.47 -2.05
C ILE A 85 7.20 10.58 -1.09
N LEU A 86 7.61 11.73 -1.61
CA LEU A 86 7.99 12.88 -0.77
C LEU A 86 6.82 13.36 0.08
N ASP A 87 5.63 13.48 -0.51
CA ASP A 87 4.43 13.90 0.21
C ASP A 87 4.07 12.89 1.30
N THR A 88 4.20 11.60 0.99
CA THR A 88 3.98 10.52 1.96
C THR A 88 4.95 10.62 3.13
N LYS A 89 6.24 10.87 2.85
CA LYS A 89 7.27 11.05 3.86
C LYS A 89 6.96 12.24 4.77
N THR A 90 6.57 13.37 4.18
CA THR A 90 6.20 14.57 4.90
C THR A 90 5.03 14.31 5.86
N LYS A 91 3.99 13.66 5.38
CA LYS A 91 2.81 13.29 6.20
C LYS A 91 3.19 12.35 7.34
N ALA A 92 4.06 11.38 7.07
CA ALA A 92 4.53 10.44 8.08
C ALA A 92 5.29 11.15 9.20
N LEU A 93 6.17 12.09 8.84
CA LEU A 93 6.94 12.88 9.80
C LEU A 93 6.03 13.79 10.64
N GLU A 94 5.04 14.42 10.02
CA GLU A 94 4.04 15.24 10.71
C GLU A 94 3.26 14.42 11.73
N LYS A 95 2.84 13.23 11.34
CA LYS A 95 2.10 12.31 12.21
C LYS A 95 2.96 11.85 13.38
N MET A 96 4.23 11.56 13.16
CA MET A 96 5.17 11.23 14.24
C MET A 96 5.29 12.37 15.23
N ASP A 97 5.40 13.60 14.74
CA ASP A 97 5.50 14.80 15.60
C ASP A 97 4.24 15.00 16.43
N GLU A 98 3.06 14.84 15.82
CA GLU A 98 1.78 14.92 16.54
C GLU A 98 1.67 13.88 17.64
N LEU A 99 2.03 12.63 17.35
CA LEU A 99 2.00 11.54 18.33
C LEU A 99 2.97 11.81 19.48
N LYS A 100 4.15 12.33 19.18
CA LYS A 100 5.15 12.69 20.18
C LYS A 100 4.62 13.78 21.11
N LYS A 101 3.99 14.80 20.57
CA LYS A 101 3.38 15.89 21.35
C LYS A 101 2.25 15.37 22.24
N GLN A 102 1.44 14.45 21.72
CA GLN A 102 0.37 13.81 22.49
C GLN A 102 0.92 13.03 23.68
N LEU A 103 1.99 12.27 23.48
CA LEU A 103 2.65 11.51 24.54
C LEU A 103 3.23 12.44 25.61
N GLU A 104 3.81 13.57 25.21
CA GLU A 104 4.33 14.57 26.15
C GLU A 104 3.22 15.20 26.99
N LYS A 105 2.05 15.46 26.38
CA LYS A 105 0.86 15.94 27.09
C LYS A 105 0.39 14.94 28.15
N ASP A 106 0.31 13.67 27.79
CA ASP A 106 -0.12 12.60 28.68
C ASP A 106 0.82 12.45 29.87
N LYS A 107 2.11 12.71 29.70
CA LYS A 107 3.10 12.70 30.77
C LYS A 107 2.97 13.88 31.75
N SER A 108 2.38 14.96 31.32
CA SER A 108 2.24 16.17 32.17
C SER A 108 1.02 16.08 33.08
N ILE A 109 0.22 15.08 32.96
CA ILE A 109 -0.91 14.77 33.81
C ILE A 109 -0.42 13.92 34.98
#